data_eaa869058bbef0843664e378b471d667
#
_entry.id   eaa869058bbef0843664e378b471d667
#
_cell.length_a   1.000
_cell.length_b   1.000
_cell.length_c   1.000
_cell.angle_alpha   90.00
_cell.angle_beta   90.00
_cell.angle_gamma   90.00
#
_symmetry.space_group_name_H-M   'P 1'
#
loop_
_entity.id
_entity.type
_entity.pdbx_description
1 polymer ?
#
loop_
_entity_poly.entity_id
_entity_poly.type
_entity_poly.pdbx_seq_one_letter_code
_entity_poly.pdbx_strand_id
1 'polypeptide(L)'
;MCIRDSVCSESVIIHYMMGKLEGIRPKLGQCVKYSFVGFFYSCVTPSASGGQPMQVYYMKKDGIPVSVSTLVLMVITILYKLVLVVFGLLILAFLPGLMETYLSDTKFFLYLGLGLNILFISGMLILVFAPSFAKRLAMGILRLLERIHIIKEKEERRRRLAASMDKYHATAQALERHKSVLATAFMITVFQRICLFLVTWLVYKSFGFSGTPLWKIVMPVSYTHLVWAAGTDDAVL
;
A
#
# COMPACT_ATOMS: atom_id res chain seq x y z
N MET A 1 -2.11 8.62 17.97
CA MET A 1 -2.66 9.58 16.99
C MET A 1 -2.47 9.11 15.57
N CYS A 2 -1.28 8.74 15.12
CA CYS A 2 -1.02 8.27 13.73
C CYS A 2 -1.85 7.07 13.25
N ILE A 3 -2.16 6.11 14.13
CA ILE A 3 -2.96 4.91 13.77
C ILE A 3 -4.37 5.31 13.35
N ARG A 4 -5.01 6.19 14.13
CA ARG A 4 -6.37 6.66 13.88
C ARG A 4 -6.49 7.41 12.55
N ASP A 5 -5.49 8.25 12.24
CA ASP A 5 -5.47 9.03 11.01
C ASP A 5 -5.23 8.14 9.78
N SER A 6 -4.35 7.14 9.91
CA SER A 6 -4.10 6.15 8.86
C SER A 6 -5.33 5.29 8.57
N VAL A 7 -5.98 4.78 9.62
CA VAL A 7 -7.20 3.97 9.50
C VAL A 7 -8.35 4.78 8.91
N CYS A 8 -8.54 6.04 9.34
CA CYS A 8 -9.59 6.91 8.81
C CYS A 8 -9.35 7.23 7.32
N SER A 9 -8.14 7.61 6.94
CA SER A 9 -7.80 7.94 5.55
C SER A 9 -7.97 6.74 4.63
N GLU A 10 -7.48 5.56 5.03
CA GLU A 10 -7.65 4.32 4.27
C GLU A 10 -9.13 3.96 4.11
N SER A 11 -9.92 4.11 5.18
CA SER A 11 -11.36 3.84 5.15
C SER A 11 -12.10 4.75 4.17
N VAL A 12 -11.73 6.03 4.10
CA VAL A 12 -12.29 7.00 3.15
C VAL A 12 -11.92 6.62 1.72
N ILE A 13 -10.65 6.23 1.48
CA ILE A 13 -10.20 5.81 0.15
C ILE A 13 -10.95 4.55 -0.29
N ILE A 14 -11.09 3.53 0.58
CA ILE A 14 -11.84 2.30 0.29
C ILE A 14 -13.28 2.64 -0.08
N HIS A 15 -13.97 3.44 0.75
CA HIS A 15 -15.34 3.85 0.51
C HIS A 15 -15.51 4.56 -0.83
N TYR A 16 -14.63 5.52 -1.12
CA TYR A 16 -14.67 6.32 -2.33
C TYR A 16 -14.40 5.47 -3.58
N MET A 17 -13.36 4.64 -3.55
CA MET A 17 -12.99 3.79 -4.69
C MET A 17 -14.07 2.76 -5.00
N MET A 18 -14.61 2.07 -3.99
CA MET A 18 -15.67 1.06 -4.19
C MET A 18 -16.94 1.70 -4.74
N GLY A 19 -17.30 2.88 -4.24
CA GLY A 19 -18.47 3.61 -4.72
C GLY A 19 -18.39 4.05 -6.18
N LYS A 20 -17.19 4.41 -6.64
CA LYS A 20 -16.96 4.92 -8.00
C LYS A 20 -16.67 3.83 -9.03
N LEU A 21 -16.01 2.73 -8.63
CA LEU A 21 -15.59 1.68 -9.55
C LEU A 21 -16.68 0.63 -9.80
N GLU A 22 -17.39 0.24 -8.75
CA GLU A 22 -18.34 -0.88 -8.81
C GLU A 22 -19.77 -0.48 -8.40
N GLY A 23 -19.98 0.79 -8.03
CA GLY A 23 -21.28 1.22 -7.48
C GLY A 23 -21.60 0.62 -6.11
N ILE A 24 -20.69 -0.19 -5.54
CA ILE A 24 -20.86 -0.79 -4.21
C ILE A 24 -20.54 0.29 -3.19
N ARG A 25 -21.52 0.66 -2.36
CA ARG A 25 -21.34 1.70 -1.33
C ARG A 25 -21.35 1.08 0.07
N PRO A 26 -20.25 0.48 0.53
CA PRO A 26 -20.18 0.00 1.90
C PRO A 26 -20.33 1.20 2.85
N LYS A 27 -21.00 1.00 3.99
CA LYS A 27 -21.10 2.05 5.01
C LYS A 27 -19.69 2.44 5.50
N LEU A 28 -19.45 3.72 5.79
CA LEU A 28 -18.15 4.17 6.32
C LEU A 28 -17.70 3.34 7.54
N GLY A 29 -18.61 2.98 8.44
CA GLY A 29 -18.30 2.10 9.57
C GLY A 29 -17.79 0.72 9.18
N GLN A 30 -18.25 0.15 8.04
CA GLN A 30 -17.70 -1.10 7.51
C GLN A 30 -16.27 -0.88 6.97
N CYS A 31 -16.03 0.23 6.27
CA CYS A 31 -14.69 0.56 5.78
C CYS A 31 -13.69 0.76 6.93
N VAL A 32 -14.11 1.44 8.00
CA VAL A 32 -13.33 1.58 9.24
C VAL A 32 -13.01 0.21 9.85
N LYS A 33 -13.99 -0.69 9.91
CA LYS A 33 -13.77 -2.07 10.36
C LYS A 33 -12.72 -2.79 9.51
N TYR A 34 -12.75 -2.66 8.18
CA TYR A 34 -11.76 -3.30 7.29
C TYR A 34 -10.35 -2.75 7.54
N SER A 35 -10.20 -1.45 7.64
CA SER A 35 -8.90 -0.82 7.92
C SER A 35 -8.36 -1.20 9.31
N PHE A 36 -9.22 -1.27 10.33
CA PHE A 36 -8.83 -1.75 11.66
C PHE A 36 -8.39 -3.21 11.65
N VAL A 37 -9.12 -4.08 10.95
CA VAL A 37 -8.74 -5.48 10.77
C VAL A 37 -7.38 -5.58 10.08
N GLY A 38 -7.18 -4.82 9.00
CA GLY A 38 -5.88 -4.78 8.31
C GLY A 38 -4.74 -4.37 9.23
N PHE A 39 -4.93 -3.30 9.98
CA PHE A 39 -3.94 -2.82 10.93
C PHE A 39 -3.65 -3.85 12.03
N PHE A 40 -4.68 -4.41 12.67
CA PHE A 40 -4.52 -5.40 13.73
C PHE A 40 -3.73 -6.63 13.26
N TYR A 41 -4.12 -7.21 12.12
CA TYR A 41 -3.43 -8.39 11.60
C TYR A 41 -2.02 -8.07 11.08
N SER A 42 -1.76 -6.86 10.62
CA SER A 42 -0.40 -6.43 10.31
C SER A 42 0.49 -6.35 11.55
N CYS A 43 -0.04 -5.96 12.70
CA CYS A 43 0.72 -5.92 13.95
C CYS A 43 1.01 -7.31 14.54
N VAL A 44 0.15 -8.31 14.28
CA VAL A 44 0.27 -9.66 14.87
C VAL A 44 1.06 -10.62 13.97
N THR A 45 1.15 -10.34 12.67
CA THR A 45 1.81 -11.23 11.70
C THR A 45 3.23 -10.77 11.38
N PRO A 46 4.19 -11.71 11.20
CA PRO A 46 5.54 -11.38 10.79
C PRO A 46 5.52 -10.55 9.48
N SER A 47 6.38 -9.55 9.39
CA SER A 47 6.51 -8.66 8.22
C SER A 47 5.18 -8.01 7.77
N ALA A 48 4.24 -7.80 8.69
CA ALA A 48 2.92 -7.21 8.43
C ALA A 48 2.12 -7.88 7.28
N SER A 49 2.40 -9.15 6.97
CA SER A 49 1.88 -9.86 5.79
C SER A 49 0.40 -10.23 5.87
N GLY A 50 -0.17 -10.33 7.08
CA GLY A 50 -1.55 -10.78 7.32
C GLY A 50 -2.62 -9.71 7.12
N GLY A 51 -2.27 -8.43 7.08
CA GLY A 51 -3.25 -7.34 7.05
C GLY A 51 -4.15 -7.37 5.83
N GLN A 52 -3.58 -7.33 4.63
CA GLN A 52 -4.36 -7.32 3.38
C GLN A 52 -5.19 -8.58 3.14
N PRO A 53 -4.66 -9.81 3.32
CA PRO A 53 -5.49 -11.01 3.20
C PRO A 53 -6.70 -11.02 4.12
N MET A 54 -6.56 -10.54 5.34
CA MET A 54 -7.66 -10.47 6.30
C MET A 54 -8.67 -9.37 5.95
N GLN A 55 -8.24 -8.24 5.43
CA GLN A 55 -9.13 -7.22 4.87
C GLN A 55 -10.00 -7.82 3.75
N VAL A 56 -9.39 -8.51 2.78
CA VAL A 56 -10.10 -9.19 1.69
C VAL A 56 -11.09 -10.23 2.23
N TYR A 57 -10.70 -10.99 3.25
CA TYR A 57 -11.57 -11.98 3.88
C TYR A 57 -12.82 -11.34 4.49
N TYR A 58 -12.68 -10.27 5.27
CA TYR A 58 -13.81 -9.57 5.88
C TYR A 58 -14.70 -8.86 4.84
N MET A 59 -14.11 -8.27 3.80
CA MET A 59 -14.84 -7.70 2.68
C MET A 59 -15.67 -8.77 1.95
N LYS A 60 -15.09 -9.96 1.74
CA LYS A 60 -15.80 -11.11 1.16
C LYS A 60 -16.97 -11.55 2.04
N LYS A 61 -16.80 -11.58 3.36
CA LYS A 61 -17.87 -11.93 4.32
C LYS A 61 -19.05 -10.95 4.24
N ASP A 62 -18.77 -9.68 3.95
CA ASP A 62 -19.78 -8.65 3.77
C ASP A 62 -20.31 -8.58 2.31
N GLY A 63 -20.04 -9.60 1.46
CA GLY A 63 -20.58 -9.77 0.11
C GLY A 63 -19.79 -9.08 -1.00
N ILE A 64 -18.64 -8.47 -0.70
CA ILE A 64 -17.81 -7.81 -1.71
C ILE A 64 -16.96 -8.87 -2.44
N PRO A 65 -16.93 -8.87 -3.80
CA PRO A 65 -16.13 -9.84 -4.55
C PRO A 65 -14.63 -9.71 -4.24
N VAL A 66 -13.97 -10.85 -4.07
CA VAL A 66 -12.52 -10.92 -3.75
C VAL A 66 -11.68 -10.19 -4.78
N SER A 67 -12.02 -10.29 -6.07
CA SER A 67 -11.32 -9.61 -7.16
C SER A 67 -11.33 -8.09 -7.02
N VAL A 68 -12.47 -7.52 -6.67
CA VAL A 68 -12.64 -6.07 -6.44
C VAL A 68 -11.86 -5.62 -5.21
N SER A 69 -12.03 -6.34 -4.09
CA SER A 69 -11.33 -6.05 -2.84
C SER A 69 -9.82 -6.07 -3.01
N THR A 70 -9.30 -7.12 -3.68
CA THR A 70 -7.86 -7.25 -3.94
C THR A 70 -7.34 -6.12 -4.80
N LEU A 71 -8.06 -5.74 -5.88
CA LEU A 71 -7.63 -4.65 -6.76
C LEU A 71 -7.62 -3.31 -6.02
N VAL A 72 -8.67 -2.99 -5.27
CA VAL A 72 -8.75 -1.74 -4.50
C VAL A 72 -7.60 -1.64 -3.49
N LEU A 73 -7.37 -2.69 -2.69
CA LEU A 73 -6.28 -2.71 -1.71
C LEU A 73 -4.90 -2.63 -2.36
N MET A 74 -4.73 -3.28 -3.52
CA MET A 74 -3.49 -3.24 -4.28
C MET A 74 -3.20 -1.83 -4.79
N VAL A 75 -4.21 -1.11 -5.30
CA VAL A 75 -4.08 0.28 -5.73
C VAL A 75 -3.74 1.19 -4.55
N ILE A 76 -4.39 1.02 -3.40
CA ILE A 76 -4.07 1.77 -2.18
C ILE A 76 -2.59 1.57 -1.81
N THR A 77 -2.11 0.33 -1.84
CA THR A 77 -0.70 0.02 -1.55
C THR A 77 0.26 0.68 -2.53
N ILE A 78 -0.07 0.65 -3.83
CA ILE A 78 0.72 1.35 -4.86
C ILE A 78 0.79 2.85 -4.55
N LEU A 79 -0.34 3.49 -4.23
CA LEU A 79 -0.39 4.91 -3.91
C LEU A 79 0.43 5.25 -2.68
N TYR A 80 0.37 4.44 -1.61
CA TYR A 80 1.20 4.63 -0.43
C TYR A 80 2.70 4.57 -0.73
N LYS A 81 3.13 3.55 -1.47
CA LYS A 81 4.53 3.40 -1.85
C LYS A 81 4.98 4.47 -2.83
N LEU A 82 4.13 4.86 -3.77
CA LEU A 82 4.41 5.92 -4.74
C LEU A 82 4.68 7.25 -4.03
N VAL A 83 3.83 7.62 -3.06
CA VAL A 83 4.02 8.85 -2.27
C VAL A 83 5.34 8.81 -1.51
N LEU A 84 5.72 7.67 -0.90
CA LEU A 84 7.01 7.52 -0.22
C LEU A 84 8.19 7.70 -1.17
N VAL A 85 8.13 7.10 -2.37
CA VAL A 85 9.17 7.25 -3.39
C VAL A 85 9.28 8.71 -3.85
N VAL A 86 8.15 9.37 -4.09
CA VAL A 86 8.13 10.79 -4.48
C VAL A 86 8.76 11.66 -3.39
N PHE A 87 8.41 11.48 -2.12
CA PHE A 87 9.05 12.21 -1.01
C PHE A 87 10.54 11.89 -0.90
N GLY A 88 10.95 10.63 -1.06
CA GLY A 88 12.35 10.24 -1.05
C GLY A 88 13.15 10.91 -2.18
N LEU A 89 12.61 10.94 -3.39
CA LEU A 89 13.23 11.62 -4.54
C LEU A 89 13.30 13.13 -4.36
N LEU A 90 12.26 13.76 -3.79
CA LEU A 90 12.28 15.19 -3.49
C LEU A 90 13.38 15.54 -2.48
N ILE A 91 13.57 14.74 -1.44
CA ILE A 91 14.64 14.93 -0.45
C ILE A 91 16.00 14.80 -1.12
N LEU A 92 16.20 13.80 -1.96
CA LEU A 92 17.44 13.61 -2.73
C LEU A 92 17.74 14.78 -3.65
N ALA A 93 16.72 15.33 -4.32
CA ALA A 93 16.90 16.41 -5.30
C ALA A 93 17.16 17.77 -4.65
N PHE A 94 16.47 18.08 -3.53
CA PHE A 94 16.52 19.43 -2.94
C PHE A 94 17.53 19.57 -1.80
N LEU A 95 18.05 18.48 -1.23
CA LEU A 95 18.90 18.51 -0.04
C LEU A 95 20.15 17.61 -0.16
N PRO A 96 20.95 17.72 -1.25
CA PRO A 96 22.12 16.86 -1.45
C PRO A 96 23.19 17.01 -0.36
N GLY A 97 23.39 18.22 0.18
CA GLY A 97 24.36 18.48 1.23
C GLY A 97 24.06 17.82 2.58
N LEU A 98 22.79 17.52 2.85
CA LEU A 98 22.41 16.78 4.07
C LEU A 98 22.77 15.29 3.98
N MET A 99 22.74 14.73 2.78
CA MET A 99 23.14 13.35 2.56
C MET A 99 24.62 13.12 2.84
N GLU A 100 25.47 14.09 2.51
CA GLU A 100 26.91 13.99 2.79
C GLU A 100 27.20 14.10 4.28
N THR A 101 26.46 14.94 4.99
CA THR A 101 26.73 15.23 6.41
C THR A 101 26.15 14.20 7.37
N TYR A 102 24.96 13.63 7.07
CA TYR A 102 24.23 12.79 8.02
C TYR A 102 24.03 11.33 7.58
N LEU A 103 24.24 11.02 6.31
CA LEU A 103 23.92 9.72 5.72
C LEU A 103 25.08 9.12 4.91
N SER A 104 26.34 9.56 5.12
CA SER A 104 27.48 9.03 4.35
C SER A 104 27.59 7.52 4.40
N ASP A 105 27.40 6.92 5.58
CA ASP A 105 27.55 5.49 5.82
C ASP A 105 26.29 4.68 5.44
N THR A 106 25.14 5.35 5.32
CA THR A 106 23.83 4.71 5.04
C THR A 106 23.31 4.96 3.62
N LYS A 107 24.08 5.63 2.76
CA LYS A 107 23.71 5.89 1.34
C LYS A 107 23.30 4.62 0.61
N PHE A 108 24.02 3.53 0.83
CA PHE A 108 23.76 2.24 0.18
C PHE A 108 22.33 1.74 0.51
N PHE A 109 21.94 1.75 1.78
CA PHE A 109 20.62 1.30 2.21
C PHE A 109 19.49 2.21 1.68
N LEU A 110 19.74 3.52 1.55
CA LEU A 110 18.78 4.43 0.95
C LEU A 110 18.51 4.09 -0.52
N TYR A 111 19.56 3.93 -1.32
CA TYR A 111 19.42 3.57 -2.74
C TYR A 111 18.83 2.18 -2.92
N LEU A 112 19.22 1.22 -2.07
CA LEU A 112 18.65 -0.11 -2.06
C LEU A 112 17.15 -0.07 -1.75
N GLY A 113 16.75 0.64 -0.69
CA GLY A 113 15.35 0.81 -0.29
C GLY A 113 14.53 1.50 -1.38
N LEU A 114 15.07 2.56 -2.00
CA LEU A 114 14.41 3.25 -3.11
C LEU A 114 14.24 2.31 -4.33
N GLY A 115 15.30 1.58 -4.70
CA GLY A 115 15.28 0.65 -5.82
C GLY A 115 14.26 -0.49 -5.60
N LEU A 116 14.25 -1.10 -4.40
CA LEU A 116 13.28 -2.13 -4.05
C LEU A 116 11.83 -1.62 -4.07
N ASN A 117 11.58 -0.40 -3.59
CA ASN A 117 10.26 0.19 -3.65
C ASN A 117 9.82 0.47 -5.10
N ILE A 118 10.70 0.99 -5.95
CA ILE A 118 10.41 1.21 -7.38
C ILE A 118 10.13 -0.13 -8.07
N LEU A 119 10.95 -1.15 -7.82
CA LEU A 119 10.74 -2.50 -8.36
C LEU A 119 9.38 -3.09 -7.94
N PHE A 120 9.04 -2.95 -6.66
CA PHE A 120 7.77 -3.43 -6.12
C PHE A 120 6.56 -2.69 -6.72
N ILE A 121 6.64 -1.35 -6.83
CA ILE A 121 5.59 -0.53 -7.47
C ILE A 121 5.42 -0.96 -8.93
N SER A 122 6.52 -1.12 -9.68
CA SER A 122 6.49 -1.53 -11.08
C SER A 122 5.84 -2.91 -11.23
N GLY A 123 6.18 -3.87 -10.38
CA GLY A 123 5.55 -5.19 -10.37
C GLY A 123 4.05 -5.13 -10.08
N MET A 124 3.64 -4.33 -9.10
CA MET A 124 2.21 -4.15 -8.79
C MET A 124 1.46 -3.42 -9.90
N LEU A 125 2.07 -2.40 -10.53
CA LEU A 125 1.48 -1.71 -11.69
C LEU A 125 1.26 -2.67 -12.85
N ILE A 126 2.24 -3.54 -13.15
CA ILE A 126 2.08 -4.57 -14.18
C ILE A 126 0.89 -5.49 -13.85
N LEU A 127 0.71 -5.89 -12.60
CA LEU A 127 -0.43 -6.71 -12.19
C LEU A 127 -1.77 -5.98 -12.35
N VAL A 128 -1.82 -4.67 -12.12
CA VAL A 128 -3.05 -3.87 -12.28
C VAL A 128 -3.35 -3.59 -13.75
N PHE A 129 -2.36 -3.13 -14.52
CA PHE A 129 -2.56 -2.68 -15.91
C PHE A 129 -2.37 -3.78 -16.97
N ALA A 130 -1.78 -4.93 -16.61
CA ALA A 130 -1.67 -6.09 -17.48
C ALA A 130 -2.48 -7.29 -16.92
N PRO A 131 -3.80 -7.25 -16.98
CA PRO A 131 -4.66 -8.29 -16.38
C PRO A 131 -4.46 -9.68 -17.01
N SER A 132 -4.00 -9.74 -18.26
CA SER A 132 -3.59 -11.01 -18.90
C SER A 132 -2.40 -11.65 -18.20
N PHE A 133 -1.45 -10.84 -17.72
CA PHE A 133 -0.31 -11.31 -16.94
C PHE A 133 -0.76 -11.75 -15.54
N ALA A 134 -1.62 -10.97 -14.88
CA ALA A 134 -2.20 -11.33 -13.59
C ALA A 134 -2.97 -12.66 -13.67
N LYS A 135 -3.75 -12.88 -14.73
CA LYS A 135 -4.45 -14.15 -14.99
C LYS A 135 -3.48 -15.32 -15.16
N ARG A 136 -2.41 -15.15 -15.96
CA ARG A 136 -1.37 -16.18 -16.15
C ARG A 136 -0.66 -16.51 -14.83
N LEU A 137 -0.31 -15.50 -14.06
CA LEU A 137 0.34 -15.66 -12.76
C LEU A 137 -0.57 -16.41 -11.76
N ALA A 138 -1.82 -16.00 -11.62
CA ALA A 138 -2.79 -16.63 -10.74
C ALA A 138 -3.06 -18.10 -11.12
N MET A 139 -3.19 -18.40 -12.42
CA MET A 139 -3.33 -19.77 -12.92
C MET A 139 -2.03 -20.58 -12.73
N GLY A 140 -0.87 -19.96 -12.86
CA GLY A 140 0.42 -20.58 -12.60
C GLY A 140 0.58 -20.97 -11.13
N ILE A 141 0.24 -20.06 -10.21
CA ILE A 141 0.25 -20.32 -8.76
C ILE A 141 -0.74 -21.45 -8.42
N LEU A 142 -1.95 -21.44 -8.99
CA LEU A 142 -2.90 -22.50 -8.76
C LEU A 142 -2.36 -23.87 -9.21
N ARG A 143 -1.76 -23.95 -10.42
CA ARG A 143 -1.13 -25.18 -10.92
C ARG A 143 0.02 -25.65 -10.03
N LEU A 144 0.83 -24.71 -9.52
CA LEU A 144 1.93 -25.03 -8.61
C LEU A 144 1.39 -25.61 -7.30
N LEU A 145 0.35 -25.03 -6.72
CA LEU A 145 -0.31 -25.51 -5.50
C LEU A 145 -0.98 -26.88 -5.70
N GLU A 146 -1.55 -27.11 -6.89
CA GLU A 146 -2.09 -28.43 -7.28
C GLU A 146 -0.96 -29.44 -7.41
N ARG A 147 0.19 -29.10 -8.00
CA ARG A 147 1.36 -29.96 -8.18
C ARG A 147 2.02 -30.36 -6.85
N ILE A 148 2.03 -29.44 -5.86
CA ILE A 148 2.57 -29.70 -4.52
C ILE A 148 1.57 -30.49 -3.65
N HIS A 149 0.43 -30.92 -4.19
CA HIS A 149 -0.63 -31.67 -3.50
C HIS A 149 -1.25 -30.95 -2.29
N ILE A 150 -1.03 -29.64 -2.14
CA ILE A 150 -1.66 -28.83 -1.08
C ILE A 150 -3.17 -28.69 -1.35
N ILE A 151 -3.56 -28.68 -2.62
CA ILE A 151 -4.95 -28.47 -3.05
C ILE A 151 -5.31 -29.54 -4.09
N LYS A 152 -6.43 -30.25 -3.86
CA LYS A 152 -6.97 -31.23 -4.83
C LYS A 152 -7.42 -30.51 -6.11
N GLU A 153 -7.10 -31.10 -7.26
CA GLU A 153 -7.52 -30.61 -8.56
C GLU A 153 -9.04 -30.65 -8.68
N LYS A 154 -9.66 -29.50 -8.95
CA LYS A 154 -11.11 -29.36 -9.22
C LYS A 154 -11.30 -28.35 -10.35
N GLU A 155 -11.90 -28.79 -11.44
CA GLU A 155 -12.29 -27.96 -12.59
C GLU A 155 -13.14 -26.75 -12.18
N GLU A 156 -14.06 -26.94 -11.23
CA GLU A 156 -14.90 -25.89 -10.71
C GLU A 156 -14.10 -24.74 -10.07
N ARG A 157 -12.96 -25.04 -9.41
CA ARG A 157 -12.09 -24.01 -8.82
C ARG A 157 -11.39 -23.19 -9.90
N ARG A 158 -10.95 -23.82 -10.98
CA ARG A 158 -10.35 -23.14 -12.13
C ARG A 158 -11.35 -22.21 -12.82
N ARG A 159 -12.61 -22.66 -12.98
CA ARG A 159 -13.70 -21.83 -13.52
C ARG A 159 -14.02 -20.63 -12.61
N ARG A 160 -14.10 -20.84 -11.30
CA ARG A 160 -14.30 -19.74 -10.34
C ARG A 160 -13.16 -18.74 -10.33
N LEU A 161 -11.90 -19.21 -10.43
CA LEU A 161 -10.75 -18.33 -10.55
C LEU A 161 -10.78 -17.54 -11.85
N ALA A 162 -11.10 -18.18 -12.98
CA ALA A 162 -11.23 -17.50 -14.26
C ALA A 162 -12.29 -16.39 -14.20
N ALA A 163 -13.50 -16.68 -13.68
CA ALA A 163 -14.56 -15.70 -13.51
C ALA A 163 -14.14 -14.54 -12.58
N SER A 164 -13.39 -14.84 -11.51
CA SER A 164 -12.86 -13.81 -10.63
C SER A 164 -11.83 -12.93 -11.33
N MET A 165 -11.00 -13.51 -12.22
CA MET A 165 -10.02 -12.75 -13.02
C MET A 165 -10.69 -11.90 -14.11
N ASP A 166 -11.77 -12.37 -14.70
CA ASP A 166 -12.53 -11.58 -15.67
C ASP A 166 -13.20 -10.36 -14.97
N LYS A 167 -13.68 -10.54 -13.75
CA LYS A 167 -14.18 -9.42 -12.93
C LYS A 167 -13.06 -8.45 -12.52
N TYR A 168 -11.89 -8.98 -12.14
CA TYR A 168 -10.70 -8.18 -11.86
C TYR A 168 -10.33 -7.31 -13.07
N HIS A 169 -10.35 -7.88 -14.27
CA HIS A 169 -10.09 -7.17 -15.52
C HIS A 169 -11.09 -6.04 -15.78
N ALA A 170 -12.38 -6.30 -15.59
CA ALA A 170 -13.43 -5.28 -15.74
C ALA A 170 -13.25 -4.11 -14.77
N THR A 171 -12.94 -4.41 -13.50
CA THR A 171 -12.70 -3.38 -12.48
C THR A 171 -11.41 -2.59 -12.76
N ALA A 172 -10.35 -3.24 -13.25
CA ALA A 172 -9.11 -2.57 -13.65
C ALA A 172 -9.34 -1.62 -14.83
N GLN A 173 -10.12 -2.02 -15.83
CA GLN A 173 -10.52 -1.14 -16.93
C GLN A 173 -11.37 0.05 -16.46
N ALA A 174 -12.29 -0.17 -15.51
CA ALA A 174 -13.06 0.91 -14.91
C ALA A 174 -12.15 1.92 -14.19
N LEU A 175 -11.12 1.43 -13.49
CA LEU A 175 -10.11 2.27 -12.84
C LEU A 175 -9.33 3.12 -13.86
N GLU A 176 -8.94 2.54 -14.98
CA GLU A 176 -8.21 3.21 -16.06
C GLU A 176 -9.02 4.34 -16.70
N ARG A 177 -10.34 4.12 -16.85
CA ARG A 177 -11.28 5.13 -17.34
C ARG A 177 -11.51 6.28 -16.35
N HIS A 178 -11.44 6.00 -15.06
CA HIS A 178 -11.71 6.98 -13.99
C HIS A 178 -10.42 7.49 -13.32
N LYS A 179 -9.53 8.11 -14.10
CA LYS A 179 -8.27 8.68 -13.59
C LYS A 179 -8.46 9.67 -12.43
N SER A 180 -9.60 10.35 -12.38
CA SER A 180 -9.97 11.25 -11.27
C SER A 180 -10.05 10.52 -9.93
N VAL A 181 -10.45 9.24 -9.93
CA VAL A 181 -10.50 8.42 -8.70
C VAL A 181 -9.09 8.17 -8.16
N LEU A 182 -8.15 7.84 -9.05
CA LEU A 182 -6.74 7.70 -8.70
C LEU A 182 -6.14 9.01 -8.18
N ALA A 183 -6.42 10.12 -8.86
CA ALA A 183 -5.92 11.44 -8.45
C ALA A 183 -6.46 11.83 -7.06
N THR A 184 -7.75 11.64 -6.80
CA THR A 184 -8.35 11.92 -5.49
C THR A 184 -7.76 11.03 -4.40
N ALA A 185 -7.62 9.72 -4.65
CA ALA A 185 -7.01 8.79 -3.70
C ALA A 185 -5.53 9.16 -3.44
N PHE A 186 -4.78 9.57 -4.46
CA PHE A 186 -3.42 10.05 -4.33
C PHE A 186 -3.34 11.31 -3.46
N MET A 187 -4.21 12.30 -3.69
CA MET A 187 -4.26 13.53 -2.88
C MET A 187 -4.57 13.24 -1.41
N ILE A 188 -5.52 12.35 -1.13
CA ILE A 188 -5.83 11.91 0.24
C ILE A 188 -4.60 11.26 0.87
N THR A 189 -3.87 10.42 0.13
CA THR A 189 -2.66 9.75 0.61
C THR A 189 -1.54 10.74 0.89
N VAL A 190 -1.33 11.73 0.02
CA VAL A 190 -0.35 12.81 0.23
C VAL A 190 -0.70 13.61 1.48
N PHE A 191 -1.97 14.02 1.62
CA PHE A 191 -2.44 14.74 2.81
C PHE A 191 -2.19 13.93 4.09
N GLN A 192 -2.50 12.65 4.09
CA GLN A 192 -2.24 11.75 5.22
C GLN A 192 -0.75 11.72 5.59
N ARG A 193 0.16 11.66 4.60
CA ARG A 193 1.61 11.66 4.85
C ARG A 193 2.10 12.98 5.42
N ILE A 194 1.59 14.09 4.91
CA ILE A 194 1.89 15.42 5.46
C ILE A 194 1.45 15.50 6.92
N CYS A 195 0.24 15.05 7.25
CA CYS A 195 -0.25 15.01 8.63
C CYS A 195 0.65 14.18 9.54
N LEU A 196 1.13 13.01 9.07
CA LEU A 196 2.02 12.15 9.82
C LEU A 196 3.37 12.84 10.13
N PHE A 197 3.95 13.49 9.15
CA PHE A 197 5.19 14.26 9.33
C PHE A 197 4.99 15.47 10.27
N LEU A 198 3.84 16.13 10.18
CA LEU A 198 3.50 17.26 11.02
C LEU A 198 3.34 16.84 12.49
N VAL A 199 2.76 15.66 12.74
CA VAL A 199 2.69 15.09 14.11
C VAL A 199 4.08 14.86 14.67
N THR A 200 5.01 14.30 13.90
CA THR A 200 6.40 14.08 14.35
C THR A 200 7.07 15.40 14.72
N TRP A 201 6.85 16.45 13.93
CA TRP A 201 7.37 17.78 14.20
C TRP A 201 6.74 18.41 15.45
N LEU A 202 5.43 18.25 15.65
CA LEU A 202 4.74 18.73 16.85
C LEU A 202 5.27 18.05 18.12
N VAL A 203 5.50 16.73 18.05
CA VAL A 203 6.11 15.97 19.16
C VAL A 203 7.52 16.50 19.47
N TYR A 204 8.34 16.71 18.45
CA TYR A 204 9.67 17.31 18.62
C TYR A 204 9.61 18.67 19.31
N LYS A 205 8.68 19.54 18.92
CA LYS A 205 8.47 20.85 19.57
C LYS A 205 7.97 20.73 21.01
N SER A 206 7.12 19.74 21.32
CA SER A 206 6.58 19.55 22.66
C SER A 206 7.66 19.16 23.69
N PHE A 207 8.78 18.58 23.22
CA PHE A 207 9.96 18.32 24.08
C PHE A 207 10.84 19.57 24.30
N GLY A 208 10.42 20.75 23.87
CA GLY A 208 11.15 22.02 24.08
C GLY A 208 12.29 22.28 23.10
N PHE A 209 12.47 21.41 22.09
CA PHE A 209 13.49 21.62 21.07
C PHE A 209 13.04 22.68 20.05
N SER A 210 13.70 23.85 20.01
CA SER A 210 13.27 24.98 19.16
C SER A 210 14.20 25.30 17.99
N GLY A 211 15.33 24.63 17.86
CA GLY A 211 16.40 25.02 16.94
C GLY A 211 16.38 24.37 15.53
N THR A 212 15.52 23.38 15.29
CA THR A 212 15.59 22.59 14.07
C THR A 212 14.41 22.87 13.14
N PRO A 213 14.64 23.23 11.86
CA PRO A 213 13.56 23.43 10.91
C PRO A 213 12.87 22.10 10.56
N LEU A 214 11.60 22.17 10.18
CA LEU A 214 10.71 21.04 9.90
C LEU A 214 11.33 20.01 8.94
N TRP A 215 12.01 20.44 7.90
CA TRP A 215 12.61 19.57 6.90
C TRP A 215 13.73 18.66 7.43
N LYS A 216 14.52 19.11 8.45
CA LYS A 216 15.53 18.29 9.11
C LYS A 216 14.95 17.16 9.96
N ILE A 217 13.70 17.28 10.38
CA ILE A 217 13.00 16.25 11.16
C ILE A 217 12.27 15.28 10.23
N VAL A 218 11.69 15.79 9.15
CA VAL A 218 10.96 14.98 8.17
C VAL A 218 11.89 14.01 7.42
N MET A 219 13.13 14.39 7.21
CA MET A 219 14.10 13.60 6.47
C MET A 219 14.42 12.23 7.10
N PRO A 220 14.83 12.11 8.38
CA PRO A 220 15.06 10.81 9.01
C PRO A 220 13.80 9.95 9.05
N VAL A 221 12.63 10.57 9.28
CA VAL A 221 11.36 9.85 9.31
C VAL A 221 11.01 9.29 7.92
N SER A 222 11.22 10.06 6.87
CA SER A 222 11.01 9.58 5.49
C SER A 222 11.99 8.47 5.13
N TYR A 223 13.26 8.58 5.56
CA TYR A 223 14.28 7.56 5.36
C TYR A 223 13.90 6.24 6.07
N THR A 224 13.57 6.27 7.34
CA THR A 224 13.18 5.08 8.10
C THR A 224 11.94 4.41 7.49
N HIS A 225 10.95 5.18 7.07
CA HIS A 225 9.77 4.64 6.38
C HIS A 225 10.11 4.02 5.01
N LEU A 226 11.07 4.58 4.27
CA LEU A 226 11.49 4.06 2.97
C LEU A 226 12.24 2.72 3.13
N VAL A 227 13.15 2.64 4.09
CA VAL A 227 13.92 1.42 4.42
C VAL A 227 13.01 0.34 5.01
N TRP A 228 12.17 0.69 5.96
CA TRP A 228 11.22 -0.24 6.57
C TRP A 228 10.19 -0.78 5.56
N ALA A 229 9.71 0.07 4.64
CA ALA A 229 8.79 -0.35 3.58
C ALA A 229 9.46 -1.28 2.54
N ALA A 230 10.79 -1.35 2.51
CA ALA A 230 11.55 -2.28 1.69
C ALA A 230 11.75 -3.66 2.37
N GLY A 231 11.31 -3.83 3.62
CA GLY A 231 11.42 -5.11 4.36
C GLY A 231 12.83 -5.40 4.90
N THR A 232 13.68 -4.38 5.02
CA THR A 232 15.03 -4.51 5.61
C THR A 232 14.96 -4.22 7.10
N ASP A 233 14.28 -5.10 7.85
CA ASP A 233 14.07 -4.94 9.30
C ASP A 233 15.37 -4.95 10.12
N ASP A 234 16.45 -5.52 9.58
CA ASP A 234 17.73 -5.70 10.27
C ASP A 234 18.71 -4.52 10.14
N ALA A 235 18.35 -3.46 9.43
CA ALA A 235 19.27 -2.36 9.11
C ALA A 235 19.18 -1.14 10.05
N VAL A 236 18.39 -1.19 11.13
CA VAL A 236 18.10 -0.05 12.01
C VAL A 236 18.21 -0.43 13.51
N LEU A 237 19.14 -1.30 13.87
CA LEU A 237 19.58 -1.47 15.26
C LEU A 237 20.98 -0.94 15.48
#